data_9cd15df48ae39d30dcefd6377972ff9a
#
_entry.id   9cd15df48ae39d30dcefd6377972ff9a
#
_cell.length_a   1.000
_cell.length_b   1.000
_cell.length_c   1.000
_cell.angle_alpha   90.00
_cell.angle_beta   90.00
_cell.angle_gamma   90.00
#
_symmetry.space_group_name_H-M   'P 1'
#
loop_
_entity.id
_entity.type
_entity.pdbx_description
1 polymer ?
#
loop_
_entity_poly.entity_id
_entity_poly.type
_entity_poly.pdbx_seq_one_letter_code
_entity_poly.pdbx_strand_id
1 'polypeptide(L)'
;MVAVGAISFVIGGFVGTLIMALCVAARNEEDRRESNMEKIQIKYFDNEIDKVEKISKGDLIDLRSAETVHLKKGEFHLIPLGIGMKLPSGYKANVYPRSSTYKNFGIILANSVGQIDASFCGDNDQWMFPAIALRDTTINKNDRICQFEIQKIQPEIEFEEVEHLDEVSRGSFGSTGKAWYGE
;
A
#
# COMPACT_ATOMS: atom_id res chain seq x y z
N MET A 1 -56.86 32.36 2.49
CA MET A 1 -56.40 30.95 2.73
C MET A 1 -55.77 30.27 1.51
N VAL A 2 -55.71 30.88 0.34
CA VAL A 2 -55.14 30.27 -0.88
C VAL A 2 -53.62 30.49 -1.04
N ALA A 3 -53.04 31.55 -0.44
CA ALA A 3 -51.65 31.91 -0.61
C ALA A 3 -50.63 31.00 0.18
N VAL A 4 -51.06 30.46 1.32
CA VAL A 4 -50.18 29.61 2.16
C VAL A 4 -49.97 28.21 1.52
N GLY A 5 -50.97 27.69 0.82
CA GLY A 5 -50.85 26.38 0.17
C GLY A 5 -49.92 26.39 -1.05
N ALA A 6 -49.88 27.49 -1.82
CA ALA A 6 -49.01 27.63 -2.98
C ALA A 6 -47.53 27.74 -2.59
N ILE A 7 -47.19 28.43 -1.51
CA ILE A 7 -45.80 28.57 -1.00
C ILE A 7 -45.30 27.24 -0.48
N SER A 8 -46.07 26.44 0.23
CA SER A 8 -45.68 25.13 0.74
C SER A 8 -45.40 24.14 -0.40
N PHE A 9 -46.17 24.21 -1.51
CA PHE A 9 -45.97 23.32 -2.69
C PHE A 9 -44.68 23.68 -3.45
N VAL A 10 -44.37 24.98 -3.58
CA VAL A 10 -43.14 25.44 -4.25
C VAL A 10 -41.91 25.08 -3.44
N ILE A 11 -41.93 25.26 -2.12
CA ILE A 11 -40.79 24.89 -1.25
C ILE A 11 -40.58 23.38 -1.23
N GLY A 12 -41.62 22.57 -1.17
CA GLY A 12 -41.54 21.11 -1.23
C GLY A 12 -40.97 20.62 -2.58
N GLY A 13 -41.34 21.26 -3.72
CA GLY A 13 -40.78 20.99 -5.03
C GLY A 13 -39.27 21.30 -5.10
N PHE A 14 -38.82 22.44 -4.57
CA PHE A 14 -37.41 22.83 -4.55
C PHE A 14 -36.55 21.90 -3.67
N VAL A 15 -37.04 21.50 -2.50
CA VAL A 15 -36.36 20.56 -1.63
C VAL A 15 -36.28 19.19 -2.28
N GLY A 16 -37.34 18.72 -2.93
CA GLY A 16 -37.32 17.44 -3.63
C GLY A 16 -36.34 17.40 -4.83
N THR A 17 -36.28 18.48 -5.61
CA THR A 17 -35.31 18.59 -6.72
C THR A 17 -33.87 18.68 -6.23
N LEU A 18 -33.61 19.36 -5.13
CA LEU A 18 -32.28 19.45 -4.53
C LEU A 18 -31.81 18.09 -4.01
N ILE A 19 -32.69 17.35 -3.32
CA ILE A 19 -32.37 15.99 -2.84
C ILE A 19 -32.10 15.06 -4.02
N MET A 20 -32.90 15.09 -5.07
CA MET A 20 -32.67 14.32 -6.30
C MET A 20 -31.30 14.68 -6.94
N ALA A 21 -31.00 15.96 -7.07
CA ALA A 21 -29.73 16.41 -7.64
C ALA A 21 -28.52 15.94 -6.80
N LEU A 22 -28.62 15.97 -5.46
CA LEU A 22 -27.59 15.44 -4.56
C LEU A 22 -27.45 13.93 -4.68
N CYS A 23 -28.55 13.18 -4.81
CA CYS A 23 -28.51 11.73 -5.02
C CYS A 23 -27.88 11.36 -6.37
N VAL A 24 -28.20 12.10 -7.43
CA VAL A 24 -27.59 11.89 -8.77
C VAL A 24 -26.11 12.25 -8.75
N ALA A 25 -25.71 13.34 -8.09
CA ALA A 25 -24.32 13.71 -7.95
C ALA A 25 -23.51 12.66 -7.15
N ALA A 26 -24.07 12.16 -6.05
CA ALA A 26 -23.46 11.10 -5.24
C ALA A 26 -23.29 9.80 -6.05
N ARG A 27 -24.31 9.43 -6.82
CA ARG A 27 -24.25 8.24 -7.69
C ARG A 27 -23.21 8.39 -8.81
N ASN A 28 -23.15 9.57 -9.43
CA ASN A 28 -22.12 9.85 -10.44
C ASN A 28 -20.71 9.84 -9.88
N GLU A 29 -20.51 10.26 -8.63
CA GLU A 29 -19.22 10.14 -7.95
C GLU A 29 -18.86 8.69 -7.60
N GLU A 30 -19.84 7.88 -7.19
CA GLU A 30 -19.66 6.45 -6.96
C GLU A 30 -19.30 5.73 -8.26
N ASP A 31 -20.06 5.93 -9.32
CA ASP A 31 -19.81 5.36 -10.66
C ASP A 31 -18.42 5.78 -11.20
N ARG A 32 -18.01 7.03 -10.94
CA ARG A 32 -16.70 7.55 -11.31
C ARG A 32 -15.56 6.96 -10.48
N ARG A 33 -15.78 6.67 -9.19
CA ARG A 33 -14.83 5.96 -8.33
C ARG A 33 -14.68 4.51 -8.75
N GLU A 34 -15.78 3.82 -9.06
CA GLU A 34 -15.75 2.44 -9.55
C GLU A 34 -15.07 2.33 -10.92
N SER A 35 -15.29 3.29 -11.84
CA SER A 35 -14.64 3.32 -13.15
C SER A 35 -13.12 3.59 -13.10
N ASN A 36 -12.63 4.20 -12.00
CA ASN A 36 -11.21 4.48 -11.78
C ASN A 36 -10.52 3.45 -10.87
N MET A 37 -11.25 2.42 -10.44
CA MET A 37 -10.69 1.40 -9.55
C MET A 37 -9.93 0.35 -10.35
N GLU A 38 -8.61 0.30 -10.14
CA GLU A 38 -7.76 -0.74 -10.74
C GLU A 38 -8.07 -2.10 -10.09
N LYS A 39 -8.45 -3.09 -10.91
CA LYS A 39 -8.69 -4.45 -10.46
C LYS A 39 -7.40 -5.26 -10.51
N ILE A 40 -6.97 -5.78 -9.36
CA ILE A 40 -5.77 -6.59 -9.23
C ILE A 40 -6.16 -8.05 -9.04
N GLN A 41 -5.66 -8.91 -9.93
CA GLN A 41 -5.84 -10.34 -9.78
C GLN A 41 -4.91 -10.86 -8.68
N ILE A 42 -5.47 -11.57 -7.71
CA ILE A 42 -4.74 -12.17 -6.60
C ILE A 42 -4.96 -13.68 -6.59
N LYS A 43 -3.88 -14.43 -6.44
CA LYS A 43 -3.87 -15.87 -6.20
C LYS A 43 -3.48 -16.14 -4.75
N TYR A 44 -4.21 -17.00 -4.09
CA TYR A 44 -3.88 -17.51 -2.76
C TYR A 44 -3.26 -18.89 -2.91
N PHE A 45 -2.04 -19.06 -2.37
CA PHE A 45 -1.33 -20.33 -2.32
C PHE A 45 -1.76 -21.18 -1.11
N ASP A 46 -2.34 -20.52 -0.13
CA ASP A 46 -2.87 -21.12 1.07
C ASP A 46 -4.29 -20.59 1.34
N ASN A 47 -5.27 -21.47 1.39
CA ASN A 47 -6.67 -21.10 1.59
C ASN A 47 -7.04 -20.83 3.06
N GLU A 48 -6.13 -21.16 3.99
CA GLU A 48 -6.34 -20.97 5.42
C GLU A 48 -5.85 -19.60 5.93
N ILE A 49 -5.11 -18.84 5.09
CA ILE A 49 -4.77 -17.47 5.47
C ILE A 49 -5.97 -16.53 5.24
N ASP A 50 -6.10 -15.57 6.14
CA ASP A 50 -7.09 -14.50 6.00
C ASP A 50 -6.85 -13.73 4.70
N LYS A 51 -7.94 -13.39 4.03
CA LYS A 51 -7.86 -12.68 2.75
C LYS A 51 -7.26 -11.28 2.92
N VAL A 52 -6.56 -10.84 1.87
CA VAL A 52 -6.03 -9.48 1.80
C VAL A 52 -7.20 -8.50 1.75
N GLU A 53 -7.16 -7.51 2.64
CA GLU A 53 -8.23 -6.53 2.79
C GLU A 53 -7.63 -5.14 2.97
N LYS A 54 -8.16 -4.17 2.22
CA LYS A 54 -7.85 -2.76 2.43
C LYS A 54 -8.76 -2.20 3.50
N ILE A 55 -8.17 -1.84 4.64
CA ILE A 55 -8.90 -1.21 5.75
C ILE A 55 -8.94 0.31 5.58
N SER A 56 -9.93 0.97 6.18
CA SER A 56 -10.11 2.43 6.11
C SER A 56 -9.05 3.22 6.89
N LYS A 57 -8.30 2.56 7.77
CA LYS A 57 -7.25 3.17 8.58
C LYS A 57 -5.88 2.86 7.97
N GLY A 58 -5.29 3.85 7.33
CA GLY A 58 -3.98 3.74 6.70
C GLY A 58 -4.05 3.39 5.20
N ASP A 59 -2.95 3.64 4.52
CA ASP A 59 -2.84 3.45 3.07
C ASP A 59 -2.31 2.07 2.69
N LEU A 60 -1.42 1.51 3.54
CA LEU A 60 -0.75 0.25 3.28
C LEU A 60 -1.65 -0.94 3.65
N ILE A 61 -1.51 -2.01 2.90
CA ILE A 61 -2.31 -3.23 3.05
C ILE A 61 -1.47 -4.29 3.75
N ASP A 62 -2.00 -4.86 4.85
CA ASP A 62 -1.30 -5.87 5.63
C ASP A 62 -1.17 -7.20 4.89
N LEU A 63 0.00 -7.84 5.03
CA LEU A 63 0.27 -9.21 4.61
C LEU A 63 0.66 -10.08 5.80
N ARG A 64 0.37 -11.37 5.67
CA ARG A 64 0.47 -12.34 6.73
C ARG A 64 1.50 -13.43 6.44
N SER A 65 2.04 -14.03 7.47
CA SER A 65 2.79 -15.27 7.34
C SER A 65 1.87 -16.41 6.93
N ALA A 66 2.23 -17.16 5.90
CA ALA A 66 1.50 -18.36 5.48
C ALA A 66 1.92 -19.61 6.24
N GLU A 67 2.92 -19.50 7.12
CA GLU A 67 3.41 -20.61 7.93
C GLU A 67 3.67 -20.20 9.38
N THR A 68 3.76 -21.18 10.26
CA THR A 68 4.34 -21.00 11.60
C THR A 68 5.83 -21.32 11.52
N VAL A 69 6.68 -20.38 11.93
CA VAL A 69 8.14 -20.50 11.89
C VAL A 69 8.75 -20.14 13.23
N HIS A 70 9.78 -20.91 13.62
CA HIS A 70 10.58 -20.67 14.81
C HIS A 70 11.98 -20.28 14.37
N LEU A 71 12.41 -19.06 14.70
CA LEU A 71 13.70 -18.52 14.28
C LEU A 71 14.59 -18.27 15.50
N LYS A 72 15.86 -18.63 15.36
CA LYS A 72 16.92 -18.27 16.32
C LYS A 72 17.48 -16.91 15.98
N LYS A 73 18.03 -16.22 16.96
CA LYS A 73 18.75 -14.96 16.75
C LYS A 73 19.82 -15.11 15.68
N GLY A 74 19.80 -14.23 14.67
CA GLY A 74 20.74 -14.22 13.54
C GLY A 74 20.32 -15.11 12.37
N GLU A 75 19.24 -15.90 12.50
CA GLU A 75 18.75 -16.77 11.44
C GLU A 75 18.05 -15.97 10.36
N PHE A 76 18.31 -16.36 9.10
CA PHE A 76 17.61 -15.86 7.91
C PHE A 76 16.58 -16.89 7.46
N HIS A 77 15.39 -16.41 7.10
CA HIS A 77 14.34 -17.26 6.55
C HIS A 77 13.47 -16.48 5.54
N LEU A 78 13.09 -17.16 4.46
CA LEU A 78 12.13 -16.64 3.48
C LEU A 78 10.72 -17.05 3.91
N ILE A 79 10.02 -16.16 4.60
CA ILE A 79 8.67 -16.42 5.09
C ILE A 79 7.67 -16.28 3.94
N PRO A 80 6.93 -17.33 3.57
CA PRO A 80 5.92 -17.22 2.52
C PRO A 80 4.74 -16.35 2.99
N LEU A 81 4.25 -15.48 2.09
CA LEU A 81 3.10 -14.62 2.36
C LEU A 81 1.77 -15.20 1.85
N GLY A 82 1.82 -16.39 1.25
CA GLY A 82 0.65 -17.15 0.81
C GLY A 82 -0.13 -16.54 -0.35
N ILE A 83 0.39 -15.50 -0.97
CA ILE A 83 -0.24 -14.78 -2.09
C ILE A 83 0.72 -14.55 -3.25
N GLY A 84 0.16 -14.37 -4.42
CA GLY A 84 0.78 -13.76 -5.59
C GLY A 84 -0.22 -12.86 -6.28
N MET A 85 0.25 -11.84 -6.99
CA MET A 85 -0.63 -10.88 -7.66
C MET A 85 -0.15 -10.60 -9.09
N LYS A 86 -1.12 -10.39 -9.98
CA LYS A 86 -0.86 -9.80 -11.29
C LYS A 86 -1.12 -8.32 -11.22
N LEU A 87 -0.03 -7.55 -11.15
CA LEU A 87 -0.09 -6.10 -11.10
C LEU A 87 -0.43 -5.52 -12.49
N PRO A 88 -1.11 -4.37 -12.56
CA PRO A 88 -1.33 -3.67 -13.81
C PRO A 88 -0.01 -3.24 -14.46
N SER A 89 0.01 -3.12 -15.79
CA SER A 89 1.17 -2.58 -16.50
C SER A 89 1.51 -1.17 -16.01
N GLY A 90 2.80 -0.89 -15.83
CA GLY A 90 3.26 0.39 -15.31
C GLY A 90 3.19 0.53 -13.78
N TYR A 91 2.94 -0.57 -13.06
CA TYR A 91 2.93 -0.59 -11.60
C TYR A 91 3.88 -1.66 -11.05
N LYS A 92 4.33 -1.46 -9.83
CA LYS A 92 5.08 -2.39 -9.00
C LYS A 92 4.50 -2.41 -7.59
N ALA A 93 4.76 -3.46 -6.82
CA ALA A 93 4.47 -3.45 -5.39
C ALA A 93 5.75 -3.28 -4.57
N ASN A 94 5.64 -2.52 -3.49
CA ASN A 94 6.68 -2.41 -2.47
C ASN A 94 6.17 -3.01 -1.17
N VAL A 95 6.94 -3.95 -0.63
CA VAL A 95 6.67 -4.62 0.65
C VAL A 95 7.57 -4.04 1.73
N TYR A 96 6.97 -3.66 2.85
CA TYR A 96 7.63 -3.04 4.00
C TYR A 96 7.33 -3.81 5.28
N PRO A 97 8.21 -3.77 6.28
CA PRO A 97 7.82 -4.12 7.63
C PRO A 97 6.69 -3.19 8.12
N ARG A 98 5.83 -3.69 8.99
CA ARG A 98 4.90 -2.83 9.75
C ARG A 98 5.68 -2.12 10.87
N SER A 99 5.17 -1.01 11.35
CA SER A 99 5.75 -0.30 12.50
C SER A 99 5.93 -1.17 13.75
N SER A 100 5.09 -2.20 13.88
CA SER A 100 5.13 -3.15 15.00
C SER A 100 5.92 -4.43 14.73
N THR A 101 6.41 -4.67 13.52
CA THR A 101 7.06 -5.94 13.12
C THR A 101 8.24 -6.26 14.01
N TYR A 102 9.17 -5.32 14.20
CA TYR A 102 10.32 -5.53 15.06
C TYR A 102 9.90 -5.72 16.53
N LYS A 103 9.01 -4.87 17.04
CA LYS A 103 8.53 -4.95 18.43
C LYS A 103 7.90 -6.31 18.72
N ASN A 104 7.03 -6.78 17.86
CA ASN A 104 6.26 -8.01 18.10
C ASN A 104 7.11 -9.26 17.86
N PHE A 105 7.84 -9.31 16.74
CA PHE A 105 8.50 -10.51 16.26
C PHE A 105 10.02 -10.44 16.34
N GLY A 106 10.63 -9.28 16.56
CA GLY A 106 12.09 -9.13 16.58
C GLY A 106 12.76 -9.45 15.25
N ILE A 107 12.04 -9.36 14.14
CA ILE A 107 12.56 -9.56 12.80
C ILE A 107 12.71 -8.24 12.05
N ILE A 108 13.62 -8.23 11.09
CA ILE A 108 13.76 -7.17 10.10
C ILE A 108 13.67 -7.75 8.70
N LEU A 109 13.30 -6.91 7.73
CA LEU A 109 13.32 -7.24 6.32
C LEU A 109 14.76 -7.13 5.80
N ALA A 110 15.34 -8.23 5.32
CA ALA A 110 16.77 -8.32 4.98
C ALA A 110 17.18 -7.39 3.83
N ASN A 111 16.29 -7.14 2.89
CA ASN A 111 16.52 -6.28 1.72
C ASN A 111 15.93 -4.86 1.87
N SER A 112 15.62 -4.42 3.09
CA SER A 112 15.05 -3.10 3.44
C SER A 112 13.68 -2.83 2.83
N VAL A 113 13.48 -3.02 1.54
CA VAL A 113 12.21 -2.92 0.81
C VAL A 113 12.13 -4.10 -0.17
N GLY A 114 11.07 -4.88 -0.06
CA GLY A 114 10.75 -5.91 -1.04
C GLY A 114 10.10 -5.26 -2.26
N GLN A 115 10.77 -5.31 -3.41
CA GLN A 115 10.20 -4.82 -4.66
C GLN A 115 9.70 -5.99 -5.50
N ILE A 116 8.48 -5.89 -5.99
CA ILE A 116 7.82 -6.91 -6.79
C ILE A 116 7.37 -6.26 -8.10
N ASP A 117 8.01 -6.69 -9.18
CA ASP A 117 7.71 -6.21 -10.52
C ASP A 117 6.45 -6.87 -11.08
N ALA A 118 5.81 -6.20 -12.04
CA ALA A 118 4.61 -6.72 -12.71
C ALA A 118 4.86 -8.05 -13.46
N SER A 119 6.12 -8.35 -13.81
CA SER A 119 6.52 -9.62 -14.44
C SER A 119 6.52 -10.81 -13.48
N PHE A 120 6.58 -10.57 -12.15
CA PHE A 120 6.51 -11.61 -11.13
C PHE A 120 5.05 -11.96 -10.85
N CYS A 121 4.40 -12.64 -11.80
CA CYS A 121 2.96 -12.92 -11.79
C CYS A 121 2.61 -14.32 -12.32
N GLY A 122 3.57 -15.24 -12.37
CA GLY A 122 3.36 -16.63 -12.76
C GLY A 122 2.61 -17.42 -11.69
N ASP A 123 2.15 -18.61 -12.06
CA ASP A 123 1.36 -19.47 -11.19
C ASP A 123 2.07 -19.94 -9.92
N ASN A 124 3.39 -19.87 -9.89
CA ASN A 124 4.23 -20.25 -8.74
C ASN A 124 4.94 -19.06 -8.08
N ASP A 125 4.65 -17.84 -8.54
CA ASP A 125 5.31 -16.61 -8.07
C ASP A 125 4.67 -16.13 -6.77
N GLN A 126 4.92 -16.87 -5.70
CA GLN A 126 4.47 -16.51 -4.35
C GLN A 126 5.35 -15.41 -3.77
N TRP A 127 4.70 -14.40 -3.18
CA TRP A 127 5.40 -13.35 -2.47
C TRP A 127 6.02 -13.87 -1.17
N MET A 128 7.24 -13.41 -0.87
CA MET A 128 8.01 -13.83 0.28
C MET A 128 8.49 -12.62 1.09
N PHE A 129 8.65 -12.82 2.39
CA PHE A 129 9.27 -11.86 3.29
C PHE A 129 10.63 -12.40 3.77
N PRO A 130 11.76 -11.92 3.21
CA PRO A 130 13.09 -12.31 3.64
C PRO A 130 13.39 -11.71 5.03
N ALA A 131 13.26 -12.53 6.06
CA ALA A 131 13.42 -12.14 7.45
C ALA A 131 14.81 -12.44 7.99
N ILE A 132 15.37 -11.54 8.81
CA ILE A 132 16.48 -11.82 9.72
C ILE A 132 15.96 -11.65 11.14
N ALA A 133 16.10 -12.68 11.97
CA ALA A 133 15.72 -12.63 13.38
C ALA A 133 16.82 -12.00 14.23
N LEU A 134 16.50 -10.94 14.97
CA LEU A 134 17.43 -10.28 15.91
C LEU A 134 17.30 -10.79 17.35
N ARG A 135 16.37 -11.68 17.60
CA ARG A 135 16.17 -12.45 18.83
C ARG A 135 15.49 -13.77 18.48
N ASP A 136 15.55 -14.74 19.40
CA ASP A 136 14.71 -15.95 19.27
C ASP A 136 13.25 -15.55 19.24
N THR A 137 12.50 -16.09 18.27
CA THR A 137 11.12 -15.68 18.04
C THR A 137 10.30 -16.80 17.40
N THR A 138 8.99 -16.72 17.59
CA THR A 138 8.00 -17.50 16.88
C THR A 138 7.06 -16.58 16.16
N ILE A 139 6.83 -16.86 14.89
CA ILE A 139 5.83 -16.19 14.05
C ILE A 139 4.80 -17.27 13.73
N ASN A 140 3.55 -17.01 14.02
CA ASN A 140 2.49 -17.96 13.72
C ASN A 140 1.89 -17.70 12.36
N LYS A 141 1.36 -18.73 11.74
CA LYS A 141 0.51 -18.58 10.55
C LYS A 141 -0.59 -17.56 10.83
N ASN A 142 -0.89 -16.71 9.87
CA ASN A 142 -1.79 -15.56 9.94
C ASN A 142 -1.29 -14.33 10.74
N ASP A 143 -0.11 -14.36 11.36
CA ASP A 143 0.46 -13.16 11.93
C ASP A 143 0.73 -12.10 10.84
N ARG A 144 0.32 -10.85 11.08
CA ARG A 144 0.58 -9.72 10.18
C ARG A 144 2.01 -9.24 10.37
N ILE A 145 2.91 -9.68 9.49
CA ILE A 145 4.35 -9.44 9.60
C ILE A 145 4.84 -8.29 8.73
N CYS A 146 4.12 -7.96 7.67
CA CYS A 146 4.49 -6.89 6.74
C CYS A 146 3.25 -6.23 6.15
N GLN A 147 3.48 -5.25 5.29
CA GLN A 147 2.46 -4.49 4.59
C GLN A 147 2.98 -4.08 3.22
N PHE A 148 2.11 -3.76 2.28
CA PHE A 148 2.51 -3.35 0.94
C PHE A 148 1.67 -2.20 0.41
N GLU A 149 2.21 -1.56 -0.61
CA GLU A 149 1.51 -0.62 -1.47
C GLU A 149 1.83 -0.92 -2.93
N ILE A 150 0.99 -0.40 -3.82
CA ILE A 150 1.19 -0.48 -5.26
C ILE A 150 1.51 0.92 -5.76
N GLN A 151 2.65 1.05 -6.45
CA GLN A 151 3.16 2.30 -6.97
C GLN A 151 3.36 2.24 -8.47
N LYS A 152 3.30 3.39 -9.14
CA LYS A 152 3.75 3.50 -10.52
C LYS A 152 5.25 3.23 -10.60
N ILE A 153 5.68 2.56 -11.68
CA ILE A 153 7.11 2.43 -11.98
C ILE A 153 7.68 3.81 -12.31
N GLN A 154 9.00 3.93 -12.25
CA GLN A 154 9.68 5.15 -12.71
C GLN A 154 9.42 5.36 -14.21
N PRO A 155 9.43 6.62 -14.70
CA PRO A 155 9.31 6.90 -16.12
C PRO A 155 10.46 6.27 -16.91
N GLU A 156 10.29 6.16 -18.21
CA GLU A 156 11.42 5.88 -19.11
C GLU A 156 12.47 6.98 -18.96
N ILE A 157 13.71 6.59 -18.76
CA ILE A 157 14.84 7.47 -18.55
C ILE A 157 15.98 7.05 -19.48
N GLU A 158 16.69 8.06 -20.03
CA GLU A 158 17.93 7.91 -20.75
C GLU A 158 19.02 8.62 -19.98
N PHE A 159 20.20 8.02 -19.88
CA PHE A 159 21.35 8.66 -19.24
C PHE A 159 22.22 9.33 -20.29
N GLU A 160 22.39 10.64 -20.15
CA GLU A 160 23.34 11.44 -20.93
C GLU A 160 24.59 11.69 -20.07
N GLU A 161 25.74 11.23 -20.56
CA GLU A 161 27.02 11.49 -19.89
C GLU A 161 27.45 12.93 -20.13
N VAL A 162 27.68 13.67 -19.05
CA VAL A 162 28.12 15.05 -19.09
C VAL A 162 29.35 15.25 -18.20
N GLU A 163 30.24 16.18 -18.56
CA GLU A 163 31.42 16.52 -17.75
C GLU A 163 31.03 17.30 -16.48
N HIS A 164 29.97 18.10 -16.57
CA HIS A 164 29.51 18.96 -15.45
C HIS A 164 28.00 18.85 -15.30
N LEU A 165 27.53 18.68 -14.05
CA LEU A 165 26.09 18.65 -13.74
C LEU A 165 25.54 20.02 -13.43
N ASP A 166 26.25 20.80 -12.62
CA ASP A 166 25.84 22.13 -12.19
C ASP A 166 27.07 22.95 -11.72
N GLU A 167 26.95 24.26 -11.69
CA GLU A 167 28.07 25.17 -11.34
C GLU A 167 28.37 25.14 -9.83
N VAL A 168 27.36 24.94 -8.97
CA VAL A 168 27.50 25.04 -7.51
C VAL A 168 27.17 23.70 -6.82
N SER A 169 28.18 23.15 -6.15
CA SER A 169 27.98 21.98 -5.31
C SER A 169 27.22 22.34 -4.03
N ARG A 170 26.15 21.62 -3.72
CA ARG A 170 25.36 21.79 -2.50
C ARG A 170 26.14 21.43 -1.20
N GLY A 171 27.25 20.72 -1.32
CA GLY A 171 28.02 20.18 -0.20
C GLY A 171 27.83 18.66 -0.05
N SER A 172 28.62 18.06 0.85
CA SER A 172 28.63 16.63 1.10
C SER A 172 27.58 16.20 2.12
N PHE A 173 27.45 14.86 2.32
CA PHE A 173 26.61 14.29 3.37
C PHE A 173 26.95 14.87 4.74
N GLY A 174 25.94 15.37 5.46
CA GLY A 174 26.10 16.01 6.76
C GLY A 174 26.48 17.49 6.72
N SER A 175 26.59 18.10 5.53
CA SER A 175 26.89 19.55 5.40
C SER A 175 25.85 20.46 6.06
N THR A 176 24.62 19.96 6.32
CA THR A 176 23.56 20.67 7.04
C THR A 176 23.69 20.60 8.57
N GLY A 177 24.71 19.91 9.09
CA GLY A 177 24.97 19.76 10.52
C GLY A 177 24.05 18.78 11.25
N LYS A 178 24.30 18.57 12.55
CA LYS A 178 23.51 17.64 13.40
C LYS A 178 22.35 18.32 14.13
N ALA A 179 22.35 19.63 14.22
CA ALA A 179 21.30 20.39 14.91
C ALA A 179 20.98 21.66 14.13
N TRP A 180 19.71 21.98 14.11
CA TRP A 180 19.22 23.26 13.60
C TRP A 180 19.29 24.27 14.74
N TYR A 181 20.25 25.16 14.71
CA TYR A 181 20.26 26.34 15.60
C TYR A 181 19.49 27.42 14.86
N GLY A 182 18.18 27.54 15.17
CA GLY A 182 17.38 28.65 14.68
C GLY A 182 17.99 29.98 15.15
N GLU A 183 18.24 30.90 14.22
CA GLU A 183 18.43 32.32 14.51
C GLU A 183 17.09 32.94 14.90
#